data_56e07c656553506614aad1a14ebdb60d
#
_entry.id   56e07c656553506614aad1a14ebdb60d
#
_cell.length_a   1.000
_cell.length_b   1.000
_cell.length_c   1.000
_cell.angle_alpha   90.00
_cell.angle_beta   90.00
_cell.angle_gamma   90.00
#
_symmetry.space_group_name_H-M   'P 1'
#
loop_
_entity.id
_entity.type
_entity.pdbx_description
1 polymer ?
#
loop_
_entity_poly.entity_id
_entity_poly.type
_entity_poly.pdbx_seq_one_letter_code
_entity_poly.pdbx_strand_id
1 'polypeptide(L)'
;MKIHVLIDTERYPMVINRTDEQLYREAAKLLDKQLNVYRKSYPDIGIVKQWVMTAYDMAFEAVSHKERNDTKPYKDKLEELGKELDEL
;
A
#
# COMPACT_ATOMS: atom_id res chain seq x y z
N MET A 1 1.59 21.66 -1.99
CA MET A 1 1.48 21.74 -0.53
C MET A 1 2.57 20.89 0.11
N LYS A 2 3.21 21.46 1.11
CA LYS A 2 4.29 20.75 1.76
C LYS A 2 3.82 20.18 3.09
N ILE A 3 4.06 18.91 3.32
CA ILE A 3 3.69 18.29 4.58
C ILE A 3 4.84 17.45 5.12
N HIS A 4 4.73 17.07 6.37
CA HIS A 4 5.67 16.14 6.97
C HIS A 4 4.86 14.95 7.43
N VAL A 5 5.32 13.78 7.08
CA VAL A 5 4.64 12.54 7.44
C VAL A 5 5.55 11.76 8.39
N LEU A 6 4.97 11.25 9.45
CA LEU A 6 5.72 10.50 10.43
C LEU A 6 5.61 9.02 10.12
N ILE A 7 6.76 8.38 9.88
CA ILE A 7 6.81 6.95 9.62
C ILE A 7 7.86 6.38 10.55
N ASP A 8 7.43 5.51 11.43
CA ASP A 8 8.32 4.83 12.38
C ASP A 8 9.21 5.84 13.13
N THR A 9 8.58 6.89 13.65
CA THR A 9 9.21 7.95 14.43
C THR A 9 10.10 8.91 13.63
N GLU A 10 10.25 8.69 12.33
CA GLU A 10 11.02 9.59 11.49
C GLU A 10 10.08 10.48 10.69
N ARG A 11 10.47 11.71 10.49
CA ARG A 11 9.66 12.66 9.75
C ARG A 11 10.15 12.78 8.33
N TYR A 12 9.24 12.64 7.40
CA TYR A 12 9.58 12.71 5.99
C TYR A 12 8.84 13.87 5.34
N PRO A 13 9.57 14.86 4.82
CA PRO A 13 8.92 15.99 4.14
C PRO A 13 8.56 15.59 2.73
N MET A 14 7.42 16.07 2.26
CA MET A 14 7.01 15.79 0.89
C MET A 14 6.09 16.88 0.38
N VAL A 15 6.11 17.06 -0.93
CA VAL A 15 5.26 18.04 -1.58
C VAL A 15 4.17 17.27 -2.29
N ILE A 16 2.93 17.57 -1.96
CA ILE A 16 1.80 16.81 -2.48
C ILE A 16 0.70 17.76 -2.91
N ASN A 17 -0.30 17.22 -3.59
CA ASN A 17 -1.51 17.96 -3.89
C ASN A 17 -2.33 17.99 -2.61
N ARG A 18 -2.90 19.15 -2.34
CA ARG A 18 -3.71 19.31 -1.15
C ARG A 18 -4.86 18.32 -1.09
N THR A 19 -5.42 17.98 -2.23
CA THR A 19 -6.54 17.05 -2.27
C THR A 19 -6.15 15.64 -1.84
N ASP A 20 -4.86 15.32 -1.88
CA ASP A 20 -4.40 14.00 -1.53
C ASP A 20 -3.81 13.90 -0.13
N GLU A 21 -3.86 14.97 0.62
CA GLU A 21 -3.22 14.99 1.93
C GLU A 21 -3.68 13.85 2.84
N GLN A 22 -4.99 13.63 2.88
CA GLN A 22 -5.53 12.59 3.74
C GLN A 22 -5.02 11.22 3.35
N LEU A 23 -4.90 10.98 2.06
CA LEU A 23 -4.42 9.69 1.57
C LEU A 23 -2.98 9.44 2.00
N TYR A 24 -2.14 10.48 1.91
CA TYR A 24 -0.75 10.34 2.33
C TYR A 24 -0.62 10.06 3.81
N ARG A 25 -1.46 10.71 4.62
CA ARG A 25 -1.39 10.51 6.06
C ARG A 25 -1.91 9.14 6.45
N GLU A 26 -2.94 8.67 5.76
CA GLU A 26 -3.48 7.35 6.04
C GLU A 26 -2.50 6.26 5.62
N ALA A 27 -1.79 6.51 4.51
CA ALA A 27 -0.80 5.55 4.04
C ALA A 27 0.31 5.37 5.08
N ALA A 28 0.75 6.47 5.69
CA ALA A 28 1.78 6.40 6.71
C ALA A 28 1.31 5.62 7.94
N LYS A 29 0.06 5.83 8.33
CA LYS A 29 -0.49 5.11 9.47
C LYS A 29 -0.60 3.63 9.18
N LEU A 30 -1.01 3.29 7.98
CA LEU A 30 -1.13 1.90 7.59
C LEU A 30 0.24 1.24 7.56
N LEU A 31 1.22 1.94 7.06
CA LEU A 31 2.59 1.42 7.00
C LEU A 31 3.10 1.10 8.41
N ASP A 32 2.89 2.03 9.35
CA ASP A 32 3.33 1.83 10.72
C ASP A 32 2.60 0.65 11.36
N LYS A 33 1.32 0.53 11.06
CA LYS A 33 0.52 -0.55 11.63
C LYS A 33 1.04 -1.90 11.15
N GLN A 34 1.32 -2.02 9.87
CA GLN A 34 1.80 -3.28 9.30
C GLN A 34 3.21 -3.60 9.81
N LEU A 35 4.04 -2.60 9.90
CA LEU A 35 5.38 -2.82 10.44
C LEU A 35 5.31 -3.36 11.86
N ASN A 36 4.42 -2.81 12.67
CA ASN A 36 4.29 -3.26 14.04
C ASN A 36 3.80 -4.68 14.15
N VAL A 37 2.98 -5.14 13.20
CA VAL A 37 2.53 -6.52 13.17
C VAL A 37 3.74 -7.44 13.02
N TYR A 38 4.64 -7.12 12.09
CA TYR A 38 5.81 -7.96 11.86
C TYR A 38 6.85 -7.83 12.97
N ARG A 39 6.93 -6.67 13.59
CA ARG A 39 7.83 -6.51 14.73
C ARG A 39 7.42 -7.42 15.89
N LYS A 40 6.11 -7.50 16.12
CA LYS A 40 5.61 -8.32 17.22
C LYS A 40 5.64 -9.79 16.90
N SER A 41 5.34 -10.14 15.66
CA SER A 41 5.28 -11.54 15.26
C SER A 41 6.66 -12.16 15.04
N TYR A 42 7.60 -11.33 14.59
CA TYR A 42 8.94 -11.84 14.28
C TYR A 42 10.01 -10.90 14.86
N PRO A 43 10.10 -10.84 16.18
CA PRO A 43 11.00 -9.88 16.82
C PRO A 43 12.47 -10.14 16.58
N ASP A 44 12.83 -11.36 16.23
CA ASP A 44 14.24 -11.73 16.10
C ASP A 44 14.84 -11.70 14.72
N ILE A 45 14.07 -11.35 13.70
CA ILE A 45 14.60 -11.42 12.35
C ILE A 45 15.34 -10.15 11.92
N GLY A 46 15.25 -9.09 12.73
CA GLY A 46 15.93 -7.84 12.43
C GLY A 46 15.05 -6.85 11.69
N ILE A 47 15.40 -5.59 11.81
CA ILE A 47 14.57 -4.50 11.30
C ILE A 47 14.43 -4.52 9.77
N VAL A 48 15.51 -4.87 9.09
CA VAL A 48 15.46 -4.87 7.63
C VAL A 48 14.45 -5.89 7.11
N LYS A 49 14.49 -7.10 7.67
CA LYS A 49 13.56 -8.13 7.22
C LYS A 49 12.14 -7.80 7.63
N GLN A 50 11.96 -7.16 8.76
CA GLN A 50 10.64 -6.72 9.18
C GLN A 50 10.08 -5.73 8.17
N TRP A 51 10.92 -4.81 7.68
CA TRP A 51 10.48 -3.86 6.65
C TRP A 51 10.20 -4.54 5.33
N VAL A 52 11.03 -5.51 4.96
CA VAL A 52 10.84 -6.24 3.71
C VAL A 52 9.50 -6.99 3.75
N MET A 53 9.20 -7.64 4.86
CA MET A 53 7.94 -8.36 4.99
C MET A 53 6.75 -7.40 4.96
N THR A 54 6.90 -6.26 5.59
CA THR A 54 5.87 -5.23 5.57
C THR A 54 5.62 -4.76 4.15
N ALA A 55 6.70 -4.45 3.43
CA ALA A 55 6.59 -3.96 2.07
C ALA A 55 5.97 -5.00 1.15
N TYR A 56 6.35 -6.24 1.32
CA TYR A 56 5.82 -7.31 0.49
C TYR A 56 4.32 -7.51 0.74
N ASP A 57 3.94 -7.47 2.00
CA ASP A 57 2.54 -7.61 2.37
C ASP A 57 1.71 -6.49 1.75
N MET A 58 2.21 -5.27 1.83
CA MET A 58 1.48 -4.14 1.27
C MET A 58 1.45 -4.20 -0.26
N ALA A 59 2.51 -4.69 -0.86
CA ALA A 59 2.53 -4.86 -2.31
C ALA A 59 1.53 -5.93 -2.73
N PHE A 60 1.43 -6.99 -1.96
CA PHE A 60 0.47 -8.04 -2.24
C PHE A 60 -0.95 -7.49 -2.18
N GLU A 61 -1.22 -6.69 -1.15
CA GLU A 61 -2.53 -6.08 -1.02
C GLU A 61 -2.83 -5.14 -2.17
N ALA A 62 -1.84 -4.38 -2.59
CA ALA A 62 -2.02 -3.45 -3.69
C ALA A 62 -2.36 -4.20 -4.99
N VAL A 63 -1.65 -5.28 -5.24
CA VAL A 63 -1.90 -6.08 -6.44
C VAL A 63 -3.28 -6.73 -6.36
N SER A 64 -3.63 -7.26 -5.19
CA SER A 64 -4.92 -7.89 -5.00
C SER A 64 -6.05 -6.89 -5.22
N HIS A 65 -5.87 -5.68 -4.72
CA HIS A 65 -6.87 -4.64 -4.89
C HIS A 65 -7.01 -4.25 -6.34
N LYS A 66 -5.91 -4.13 -7.03
CA LYS A 66 -5.93 -3.77 -8.43
C LYS A 66 -6.69 -4.80 -9.24
N GLU A 67 -6.45 -6.06 -8.97
CA GLU A 67 -7.15 -7.10 -9.69
C GLU A 67 -8.63 -7.11 -9.38
N ARG A 68 -8.98 -6.88 -8.14
CA ARG A 68 -10.38 -6.84 -7.77
C ARG A 68 -11.08 -5.64 -8.38
N ASN A 69 -10.40 -4.51 -8.41
CA ASN A 69 -10.97 -3.31 -8.99
C ASN A 69 -11.10 -3.44 -10.49
N ASP A 70 -10.16 -4.13 -11.11
CA ASP A 70 -10.24 -4.36 -12.54
C ASP A 70 -11.32 -5.37 -12.84
N THR A 71 -11.44 -6.35 -12.00
CA THR A 71 -12.41 -7.40 -12.20
C THR A 71 -13.82 -6.89 -12.18
N LYS A 72 -14.05 -5.96 -11.30
CA LYS A 72 -15.36 -5.42 -11.14
C LYS A 72 -15.81 -4.53 -12.24
N PRO A 73 -15.16 -3.43 -12.48
CA PRO A 73 -15.52 -2.59 -13.59
C PRO A 73 -15.28 -3.38 -14.86
N TYR A 74 -14.47 -4.37 -14.73
CA TYR A 74 -14.09 -5.17 -15.84
C TYR A 74 -15.19 -6.10 -16.25
N LYS A 75 -15.92 -6.54 -15.32
CA LYS A 75 -16.99 -7.38 -15.61
C LYS A 75 -17.84 -6.64 -16.57
N ASP A 76 -17.95 -5.36 -16.37
CA ASP A 76 -18.73 -4.54 -17.24
C ASP A 76 -17.98 -4.39 -18.53
N LYS A 77 -16.70 -4.12 -18.44
CA LYS A 77 -15.93 -3.98 -19.61
C LYS A 77 -15.51 -5.29 -20.15
N LEU A 78 -15.29 -6.20 -19.31
CA LEU A 78 -14.87 -7.49 -19.68
C LEU A 78 -15.82 -8.10 -20.62
N GLU A 79 -17.04 -7.79 -20.42
CA GLU A 79 -18.06 -8.30 -21.28
C GLU A 79 -17.72 -7.85 -22.69
N GLU A 80 -17.15 -6.70 -22.79
CA GLU A 80 -16.80 -6.20 -24.09
C GLU A 80 -15.42 -6.58 -24.47
N LEU A 81 -14.49 -6.31 -23.63
CA LEU A 81 -13.12 -6.56 -23.97
C LEU A 81 -12.74 -7.98 -23.90
N GLY A 82 -13.45 -8.65 -23.08
CA GLY A 82 -13.23 -10.03 -23.05
C GLY A 82 -12.10 -10.57 -22.29
N LYS A 83 -10.92 -10.28 -22.56
CA LYS A 83 -9.88 -10.96 -21.89
C LYS A 83 -8.69 -10.18 -21.53
N GLU A 84 -8.89 -8.94 -21.47
CA GLU A 84 -7.82 -8.10 -21.07
C GLU A 84 -7.31 -8.51 -19.72
N LEU A 85 -8.24 -8.94 -18.90
CA LEU A 85 -7.88 -9.34 -17.57
C LEU A 85 -6.97 -10.55 -17.56
N ASP A 86 -7.21 -11.44 -18.45
CA ASP A 86 -6.42 -12.64 -18.51
C ASP A 86 -4.98 -12.39 -18.88
N GLU A 87 -4.72 -11.26 -19.45
CA GLU A 87 -3.39 -10.93 -19.85
C GLU A 87 -2.60 -10.29 -18.75
N LEU A 88 -3.23 -9.97 -17.68
CA LEU A 88 -2.55 -9.42 -16.55
C LEU A 88 -2.03 -10.51 -15.65
#